data_5d7529c3e883e798b4ee87b9ce31a3e0
#
_entry.id   5d7529c3e883e798b4ee87b9ce31a3e0
#
_cell.length_a   1.000
_cell.length_b   1.000
_cell.length_c   1.000
_cell.angle_alpha   90.00
_cell.angle_beta   90.00
_cell.angle_gamma   90.00
#
_symmetry.space_group_name_H-M   'P 1'
#
loop_
_entity.id
_entity.type
_entity.pdbx_description
1 polymer ?
#
loop_
_entity_poly.entity_id
_entity_poly.type
_entity_poly.pdbx_seq_one_letter_code
_entity_poly.pdbx_strand_id
1 'polypeptide(L)'
;MRPRFVRAFAPALRNLQYVQRRMRPLAVVASVGFPLYYYVWKDLFPQPYENLTLRLIGSLLFLPILAFAHWPQPLKKLLPWYWYCATLYALPFFFTFMLLKNNGNEVWVESALIAAFVMVLLLDWLMLVLQFFAGISLAVIAYCLTTDPIVLGPNYLTHLAIFSFAVAIGAVANYDQDRIQIEQERAMLATAGSVAHELRTPLVAIRVGAAGLMRYLPALLDTYLLAQRNRLTVPRIRVAHLHSMQGVVSRIEQEALHSNAIIDMLLATARFTGGNMQNATTCSIAHCVETALARFPFREGDRRRVICNLRPDFQFRGSEMLTVHVLFNLMKNAFRHMGSIEGAQISIRLESGQRSNRLIFSDTGTGISSEVLPHIFTRFYTSTTATDDVTLGAGIGLAFCRDVMQAMGGAITCSSVKGEYTEFVLTFPAP
;
A
#
# COMPACT_ATOMS: atom_id res chain seq x y z
N MET A 1 -20.14 -17.06 5.73
CA MET A 1 -21.03 -15.85 5.70
C MET A 1 -20.38 -14.74 6.52
N ARG A 2 -19.72 -13.76 5.93
CA ARG A 2 -19.32 -12.54 6.67
C ARG A 2 -20.59 -11.73 6.91
N PRO A 3 -20.86 -11.29 8.14
CA PRO A 3 -22.11 -10.60 8.46
C PRO A 3 -22.24 -9.35 7.57
N ARG A 4 -23.48 -9.08 7.09
CA ARG A 4 -23.84 -7.88 6.30
C ARG A 4 -23.34 -6.57 6.92
N PHE A 5 -23.14 -6.56 8.23
CA PHE A 5 -22.57 -5.45 9.02
C PHE A 5 -21.18 -5.00 8.52
N VAL A 6 -20.25 -5.92 8.23
CA VAL A 6 -18.87 -5.56 7.78
C VAL A 6 -18.89 -4.89 6.40
N ARG A 7 -19.86 -5.19 5.55
CA ARG A 7 -20.01 -4.52 4.24
C ARG A 7 -20.53 -3.09 4.35
N ALA A 8 -21.41 -2.80 5.30
CA ALA A 8 -21.96 -1.46 5.51
C ALA A 8 -20.88 -0.47 6.01
N PHE A 9 -19.93 -0.95 6.82
CA PHE A 9 -18.84 -0.12 7.38
C PHE A 9 -17.54 -0.14 6.55
N ALA A 10 -17.52 -0.84 5.42
CA ALA A 10 -16.34 -0.88 4.53
C ALA A 10 -15.93 0.51 3.99
N PRO A 11 -16.85 1.46 3.68
CA PRO A 11 -16.50 2.83 3.31
C PRO A 11 -15.79 3.58 4.44
N ALA A 12 -16.33 3.49 5.65
CA ALA A 12 -15.77 4.14 6.84
C ALA A 12 -14.33 3.69 7.16
N LEU A 13 -14.04 2.40 6.97
CA LEU A 13 -12.69 1.84 7.15
C LEU A 13 -11.72 2.29 6.06
N ARG A 14 -12.20 2.57 4.85
CA ARG A 14 -11.38 3.11 3.75
C ARG A 14 -11.02 4.58 3.97
N ASN A 15 -11.97 5.36 4.39
CA ASN A 15 -11.78 6.80 4.65
C ASN A 15 -10.77 7.03 5.79
N LEU A 16 -10.65 6.09 6.72
CA LEU A 16 -9.68 6.18 7.81
C LEU A 16 -8.23 6.31 7.33
N GLN A 17 -7.86 5.73 6.19
CA GLN A 17 -6.51 5.86 5.63
C GLN A 17 -6.20 7.31 5.23
N TYR A 18 -7.19 8.06 4.73
CA TYR A 18 -7.04 9.48 4.41
C TYR A 18 -7.04 10.35 5.66
N VAL A 19 -7.89 10.03 6.63
CA VAL A 19 -7.99 10.74 7.92
C VAL A 19 -6.75 10.48 8.77
N GLN A 20 -6.10 9.33 8.65
CA GLN A 20 -4.93 8.96 9.47
C GLN A 20 -3.79 9.97 9.40
N ARG A 21 -3.57 10.63 8.25
CA ARG A 21 -2.59 11.73 8.14
C ARG A 21 -3.00 12.98 8.92
N ARG A 22 -4.31 13.22 9.09
CA ARG A 22 -4.86 14.39 9.77
C ARG A 22 -5.17 14.12 11.25
N MET A 23 -5.22 12.86 11.69
CA MET A 23 -5.55 12.48 13.07
C MET A 23 -4.61 13.11 14.09
N ARG A 24 -3.30 13.08 13.86
CA ARG A 24 -2.32 13.65 14.80
C ARG A 24 -2.47 15.16 14.97
N PRO A 25 -2.46 15.99 13.90
CA PRO A 25 -2.70 17.43 14.04
C PRO A 25 -4.01 17.74 14.75
N LEU A 26 -5.09 17.05 14.40
CA LEU A 26 -6.39 17.24 15.03
C LEU A 26 -6.40 16.83 16.50
N ALA A 27 -5.71 15.75 16.85
CA ALA A 27 -5.57 15.33 18.23
C ALA A 27 -4.79 16.36 19.06
N VAL A 28 -3.76 17.01 18.52
CA VAL A 28 -3.05 18.12 19.17
C VAL A 28 -4.02 19.29 19.40
N VAL A 29 -4.72 19.71 18.35
CA VAL A 29 -5.67 20.84 18.44
C VAL A 29 -6.78 20.54 19.46
N ALA A 30 -7.35 19.33 19.47
CA ALA A 30 -8.38 18.94 20.42
C ALA A 30 -7.83 18.86 21.85
N SER A 31 -6.68 18.19 22.06
CA SER A 31 -6.09 18.02 23.40
C SER A 31 -5.73 19.36 24.07
N VAL A 32 -5.26 20.32 23.28
CA VAL A 32 -4.93 21.67 23.79
C VAL A 32 -6.16 22.58 23.80
N GLY A 33 -6.97 22.51 22.76
CA GLY A 33 -8.12 23.41 22.57
C GLY A 33 -9.18 23.23 23.63
N PHE A 34 -9.54 22.00 24.02
CA PHE A 34 -10.57 21.78 25.03
C PHE A 34 -10.23 22.50 26.37
N PRO A 35 -9.07 22.29 27.01
CA PRO A 35 -8.75 22.99 28.25
C PRO A 35 -8.52 24.50 28.05
N LEU A 36 -7.90 24.91 26.90
CA LEU A 36 -7.68 26.32 26.60
C LEU A 36 -9.00 27.10 26.55
N TYR A 37 -9.99 26.57 25.80
CA TYR A 37 -11.28 27.22 25.70
C TYR A 37 -12.11 27.18 26.97
N TYR A 38 -11.74 26.38 27.98
CA TYR A 38 -12.32 26.52 29.32
C TYR A 38 -12.02 27.90 29.91
N TYR A 39 -10.76 28.33 29.86
CA TYR A 39 -10.37 29.66 30.35
C TYR A 39 -11.01 30.78 29.52
N VAL A 40 -11.09 30.59 28.19
CA VAL A 40 -11.72 31.58 27.31
C VAL A 40 -13.18 31.83 27.67
N TRP A 41 -13.95 30.75 27.90
CA TRP A 41 -15.39 30.87 28.19
C TRP A 41 -15.73 31.02 29.66
N LYS A 42 -14.78 30.85 30.56
CA LYS A 42 -14.98 31.06 31.98
C LYS A 42 -14.49 32.46 32.41
N ASP A 43 -13.30 32.86 31.97
CA ASP A 43 -12.61 34.03 32.52
C ASP A 43 -12.61 35.23 31.54
N LEU A 44 -12.43 35.01 30.22
CA LEU A 44 -12.38 36.08 29.23
C LEU A 44 -13.78 36.48 28.70
N PHE A 45 -14.62 35.52 28.40
CA PHE A 45 -15.98 35.72 27.88
C PHE A 45 -16.96 34.82 28.63
N PRO A 46 -17.28 35.14 29.91
CA PRO A 46 -18.03 34.25 30.78
C PRO A 46 -19.35 33.79 30.20
N GLN A 47 -19.51 32.47 30.13
CA GLN A 47 -20.75 31.81 29.67
C GLN A 47 -21.59 31.37 30.89
N PRO A 48 -22.91 31.32 30.76
CA PRO A 48 -23.81 30.89 31.83
C PRO A 48 -23.49 29.50 32.40
N TYR A 49 -23.06 28.58 31.53
CA TYR A 49 -22.63 27.24 31.89
C TYR A 49 -21.31 26.88 31.24
N GLU A 50 -20.34 26.47 32.05
CA GLU A 50 -19.06 25.90 31.59
C GLU A 50 -18.65 24.78 32.55
N ASN A 51 -18.01 23.74 32.04
CA ASN A 51 -17.64 22.56 32.82
C ASN A 51 -16.27 22.02 32.45
N LEU A 52 -15.31 22.17 33.36
CA LEU A 52 -13.93 21.71 33.17
C LEU A 52 -13.84 20.19 32.95
N THR A 53 -14.65 19.41 33.70
CA THR A 53 -14.61 17.95 33.61
C THR A 53 -14.95 17.46 32.20
N LEU A 54 -15.99 18.04 31.57
CA LEU A 54 -16.37 17.68 30.20
C LEU A 54 -15.26 18.05 29.21
N ARG A 55 -14.59 19.17 29.42
CA ARG A 55 -13.48 19.58 28.59
C ARG A 55 -12.25 18.69 28.77
N LEU A 56 -11.94 18.31 30.00
CA LEU A 56 -10.84 17.39 30.28
C LEU A 56 -11.11 15.99 29.67
N ILE A 57 -12.34 15.49 29.72
CA ILE A 57 -12.71 14.25 29.05
C ILE A 57 -12.45 14.39 27.55
N GLY A 58 -12.89 15.49 26.91
CA GLY A 58 -12.62 15.77 25.49
C GLY A 58 -11.14 15.78 25.18
N SER A 59 -10.32 16.46 26.00
CA SER A 59 -8.86 16.46 25.81
C SER A 59 -8.24 15.07 25.96
N LEU A 60 -8.60 14.35 27.04
CA LEU A 60 -8.04 13.01 27.33
C LEU A 60 -8.38 11.96 26.24
N LEU A 61 -9.54 12.07 25.59
CA LEU A 61 -9.92 11.16 24.50
C LEU A 61 -8.99 11.27 23.28
N PHE A 62 -8.31 12.41 23.07
CA PHE A 62 -7.41 12.56 21.92
C PHE A 62 -5.94 12.25 22.24
N LEU A 63 -5.52 12.23 23.52
CA LEU A 63 -4.14 11.92 23.90
C LEU A 63 -3.64 10.55 23.41
N PRO A 64 -4.41 9.43 23.49
CA PRO A 64 -3.96 8.15 22.98
C PRO A 64 -3.70 8.13 21.48
N ILE A 65 -4.39 9.00 20.70
CA ILE A 65 -4.20 9.13 19.26
C ILE A 65 -2.81 9.70 18.94
N LEU A 66 -2.28 10.59 19.77
CA LEU A 66 -0.92 11.13 19.63
C LEU A 66 0.13 10.02 19.77
N ALA A 67 -0.10 9.08 20.68
CA ALA A 67 0.77 7.95 20.95
C ALA A 67 0.47 6.71 20.08
N PHE A 68 -0.36 6.82 19.05
CA PHE A 68 -0.80 5.69 18.22
C PHE A 68 0.34 4.83 17.64
N ALA A 69 1.49 5.43 17.34
CA ALA A 69 2.66 4.69 16.84
C ALA A 69 3.11 3.59 17.82
N HIS A 70 2.96 3.82 19.13
CA HIS A 70 3.38 2.92 20.20
C HIS A 70 2.29 1.92 20.63
N TRP A 71 1.10 1.98 20.02
CA TRP A 71 0.03 1.03 20.33
C TRP A 71 0.42 -0.40 19.99
N PRO A 72 0.10 -1.40 20.85
CA PRO A 72 0.22 -2.81 20.52
C PRO A 72 -0.58 -3.17 19.26
N GLN A 73 -0.08 -4.12 18.47
CA GLN A 73 -0.71 -4.52 17.21
C GLN A 73 -2.23 -4.85 17.32
N PRO A 74 -2.73 -5.56 18.35
CA PRO A 74 -4.15 -5.83 18.49
C PRO A 74 -4.97 -4.55 18.70
N LEU A 75 -4.46 -3.56 19.44
CA LEU A 75 -5.15 -2.28 19.69
C LEU A 75 -5.17 -1.38 18.44
N LYS A 76 -4.18 -1.47 17.55
CA LYS A 76 -4.18 -0.75 16.27
C LYS A 76 -5.40 -1.07 15.42
N LYS A 77 -5.96 -2.27 15.54
CA LYS A 77 -7.20 -2.67 14.83
C LYS A 77 -8.44 -1.96 15.35
N LEU A 78 -8.40 -1.45 16.58
CA LEU A 78 -9.50 -0.72 17.21
C LEU A 78 -9.47 0.79 16.91
N LEU A 79 -8.40 1.30 16.30
CA LEU A 79 -8.27 2.73 15.99
C LEU A 79 -9.48 3.33 15.28
N PRO A 80 -10.12 2.68 14.27
CA PRO A 80 -11.31 3.22 13.64
C PRO A 80 -12.44 3.50 14.61
N TRP A 81 -12.75 2.54 15.46
CA TRP A 81 -13.81 2.64 16.45
C TRP A 81 -13.49 3.68 17.52
N TYR A 82 -12.24 3.69 17.97
CA TYR A 82 -11.77 4.68 18.93
C TYR A 82 -11.89 6.11 18.37
N TRP A 83 -11.47 6.31 17.12
CA TRP A 83 -11.60 7.60 16.43
C TRP A 83 -13.06 8.06 16.37
N TYR A 84 -13.97 7.17 15.94
CA TYR A 84 -15.38 7.52 15.85
C TYR A 84 -16.01 7.79 17.22
N CYS A 85 -15.61 7.10 18.28
CA CYS A 85 -16.07 7.40 19.65
C CYS A 85 -15.54 8.76 20.12
N ALA A 86 -14.27 9.06 19.87
CA ALA A 86 -13.68 10.34 20.27
C ALA A 86 -14.32 11.51 19.52
N THR A 87 -14.55 11.38 18.21
CA THR A 87 -15.21 12.42 17.41
C THR A 87 -16.69 12.57 17.75
N LEU A 88 -17.40 11.49 18.05
CA LEU A 88 -18.80 11.52 18.53
C LEU A 88 -18.94 12.34 19.82
N TYR A 89 -18.01 12.14 20.77
CA TYR A 89 -18.00 12.92 21.99
C TYR A 89 -17.65 14.40 21.72
N ALA A 90 -16.53 14.63 21.01
CA ALA A 90 -15.93 15.94 20.87
C ALA A 90 -16.71 16.92 19.97
N LEU A 91 -17.44 16.42 19.00
CA LEU A 91 -18.11 17.26 18.01
C LEU A 91 -19.65 17.30 18.26
N PRO A 92 -20.44 16.29 17.87
CA PRO A 92 -21.90 16.46 17.96
C PRO A 92 -22.40 16.41 19.41
N PHE A 93 -21.83 15.56 20.30
CA PHE A 93 -22.32 15.48 21.67
C PHE A 93 -21.94 16.71 22.48
N PHE A 94 -20.66 17.05 22.59
CA PHE A 94 -20.19 18.13 23.45
C PHE A 94 -20.79 19.48 23.07
N PHE A 95 -20.72 19.87 21.80
CA PHE A 95 -21.23 21.18 21.39
C PHE A 95 -22.75 21.29 21.48
N THR A 96 -23.49 20.21 21.20
CA THR A 96 -24.96 20.21 21.39
C THR A 96 -25.33 20.28 22.88
N PHE A 97 -24.63 19.54 23.75
CA PHE A 97 -24.87 19.59 25.19
C PHE A 97 -24.59 20.99 25.76
N MET A 98 -23.49 21.61 25.39
CA MET A 98 -23.15 22.97 25.81
C MET A 98 -24.12 24.01 25.27
N LEU A 99 -24.61 23.85 24.02
CA LEU A 99 -25.67 24.67 23.44
C LEU A 99 -26.96 24.60 24.25
N LEU A 100 -27.38 23.40 24.67
CA LEU A 100 -28.56 23.21 25.50
C LEU A 100 -28.38 23.83 26.89
N LYS A 101 -27.23 23.61 27.53
CA LYS A 101 -26.96 24.15 28.88
C LYS A 101 -26.82 25.68 28.92
N ASN A 102 -26.47 26.30 27.79
CA ASN A 102 -26.36 27.75 27.66
C ASN A 102 -27.58 28.41 27.00
N ASN A 103 -28.72 27.72 27.02
CA ASN A 103 -30.00 28.24 26.53
C ASN A 103 -29.97 28.71 25.07
N GLY A 104 -29.12 28.10 24.21
CA GLY A 104 -29.04 28.42 22.81
C GLY A 104 -28.50 29.82 22.51
N ASN A 105 -27.57 30.33 23.29
CA ASN A 105 -26.95 31.63 23.04
C ASN A 105 -26.10 31.60 21.73
N GLU A 106 -25.86 32.77 21.14
CA GLU A 106 -25.19 32.94 19.86
C GLU A 106 -23.83 32.24 19.81
N VAL A 107 -23.01 32.38 20.84
CA VAL A 107 -21.68 31.78 20.92
C VAL A 107 -21.70 30.26 20.77
N TRP A 108 -22.66 29.60 21.40
CA TRP A 108 -22.77 28.15 21.32
C TRP A 108 -23.48 27.68 20.06
N VAL A 109 -24.32 28.49 19.44
CA VAL A 109 -24.87 28.27 18.09
C VAL A 109 -23.73 28.28 17.05
N GLU A 110 -22.90 29.31 17.08
CA GLU A 110 -21.73 29.41 16.18
C GLU A 110 -20.73 28.28 16.40
N SER A 111 -20.45 27.96 17.66
CA SER A 111 -19.56 26.84 18.03
C SER A 111 -20.09 25.49 17.54
N ALA A 112 -21.39 25.24 17.64
CA ALA A 112 -22.04 24.02 17.14
C ALA A 112 -22.03 23.97 15.59
N LEU A 113 -22.18 25.12 14.93
CA LEU A 113 -22.05 25.21 13.46
C LEU A 113 -20.63 24.88 13.01
N ILE A 114 -19.60 25.41 13.69
CA ILE A 114 -18.20 25.08 13.41
C ILE A 114 -17.96 23.58 13.63
N ALA A 115 -18.50 23.01 14.70
CA ALA A 115 -18.38 21.56 14.95
C ALA A 115 -19.03 20.72 13.83
N ALA A 116 -20.21 21.12 13.36
CA ALA A 116 -20.88 20.47 12.20
C ALA A 116 -20.03 20.59 10.91
N PHE A 117 -19.42 21.74 10.67
CA PHE A 117 -18.51 21.92 9.53
C PHE A 117 -17.26 21.03 9.64
N VAL A 118 -16.66 20.94 10.82
CA VAL A 118 -15.52 20.05 11.07
C VAL A 118 -15.92 18.58 10.85
N MET A 119 -17.15 18.18 11.25
CA MET A 119 -17.66 16.84 10.97
C MET A 119 -17.74 16.56 9.46
N VAL A 120 -18.23 17.49 8.65
CA VAL A 120 -18.29 17.37 7.19
C VAL A 120 -16.89 17.16 6.60
N LEU A 121 -15.87 17.82 7.12
CA LEU A 121 -14.48 17.69 6.65
C LEU A 121 -13.80 16.39 7.07
N LEU A 122 -14.23 15.78 8.18
CA LEU A 122 -13.54 14.63 8.78
C LEU A 122 -14.23 13.29 8.56
N LEU A 123 -15.54 13.27 8.37
CA LEU A 123 -16.34 12.06 8.33
C LEU A 123 -16.81 11.78 6.89
N ASP A 124 -16.90 10.49 6.57
CA ASP A 124 -17.62 10.07 5.38
C ASP A 124 -19.13 10.33 5.54
N TRP A 125 -19.85 10.35 4.41
CA TRP A 125 -21.27 10.70 4.39
C TRP A 125 -22.13 9.87 5.38
N LEU A 126 -21.83 8.56 5.52
CA LEU A 126 -22.60 7.66 6.39
C LEU A 126 -22.32 7.95 7.86
N MET A 127 -21.01 8.06 8.24
CA MET A 127 -20.62 8.36 9.60
C MET A 127 -21.00 9.77 10.02
N LEU A 128 -20.96 10.72 9.09
CA LEU A 128 -21.44 12.08 9.31
C LEU A 128 -22.91 12.08 9.79
N VAL A 129 -23.79 11.42 9.04
CA VAL A 129 -25.21 11.34 9.38
C VAL A 129 -25.45 10.57 10.68
N LEU A 130 -24.81 9.39 10.83
CA LEU A 130 -24.96 8.57 12.03
C LEU A 130 -24.48 9.29 13.30
N GLN A 131 -23.30 9.89 13.25
CA GLN A 131 -22.73 10.61 14.41
C GLN A 131 -23.51 11.87 14.75
N PHE A 132 -24.00 12.61 13.75
CA PHE A 132 -24.80 13.79 13.98
C PHE A 132 -26.05 13.47 14.82
N PHE A 133 -26.86 12.51 14.37
CA PHE A 133 -28.08 12.16 15.09
C PHE A 133 -27.80 11.46 16.43
N ALA A 134 -26.82 10.56 16.47
CA ALA A 134 -26.43 9.90 17.71
C ALA A 134 -25.91 10.89 18.76
N GLY A 135 -25.06 11.83 18.35
CA GLY A 135 -24.50 12.84 19.26
C GLY A 135 -25.55 13.79 19.82
N ILE A 136 -26.47 14.27 18.96
CA ILE A 136 -27.61 15.10 19.41
C ILE A 136 -28.49 14.32 20.37
N SER A 137 -28.85 13.08 20.05
CA SER A 137 -29.68 12.24 20.93
C SER A 137 -29.04 12.04 22.30
N LEU A 138 -27.74 11.71 22.33
CA LEU A 138 -26.97 11.57 23.57
C LEU A 138 -26.91 12.88 24.37
N ALA A 139 -26.71 14.01 23.67
CA ALA A 139 -26.66 15.33 24.31
C ALA A 139 -28.01 15.72 24.93
N VAL A 140 -29.12 15.47 24.24
CA VAL A 140 -30.47 15.70 24.75
C VAL A 140 -30.75 14.81 25.96
N ILE A 141 -30.42 13.52 25.89
CA ILE A 141 -30.59 12.61 27.05
C ILE A 141 -29.77 13.11 28.25
N ALA A 142 -28.48 13.45 28.03
CA ALA A 142 -27.62 13.97 29.10
C ALA A 142 -28.16 15.29 29.67
N TYR A 143 -28.70 16.18 28.83
CA TYR A 143 -29.34 17.41 29.26
C TYR A 143 -30.55 17.14 30.16
N CYS A 144 -31.47 16.26 29.72
CA CYS A 144 -32.65 15.89 30.50
C CYS A 144 -32.31 15.24 31.86
N LEU A 145 -31.21 14.48 31.92
CA LEU A 145 -30.76 13.85 33.17
C LEU A 145 -30.06 14.80 34.14
N THR A 146 -29.57 15.93 33.65
CA THR A 146 -28.71 16.85 34.46
C THR A 146 -29.32 18.24 34.64
N THR A 147 -30.57 18.49 34.19
CA THR A 147 -31.21 19.81 34.23
C THR A 147 -32.64 19.71 34.76
N ASP A 148 -32.93 20.49 35.76
CA ASP A 148 -34.26 20.63 36.31
C ASP A 148 -34.51 22.12 36.66
N PRO A 149 -35.57 22.78 36.12
CA PRO A 149 -36.53 22.28 35.12
C PRO A 149 -35.95 22.19 33.72
N ILE A 150 -36.44 21.24 32.91
CA ILE A 150 -36.09 21.11 31.50
C ILE A 150 -36.70 22.27 30.72
N VAL A 151 -35.89 23.10 30.08
CA VAL A 151 -36.35 24.19 29.21
C VAL A 151 -35.89 23.95 27.78
N LEU A 152 -36.80 23.48 26.94
CA LEU A 152 -36.58 23.34 25.51
C LEU A 152 -37.43 24.36 24.77
N GLY A 153 -36.84 25.52 24.47
CA GLY A 153 -37.53 26.58 23.73
C GLY A 153 -37.64 26.25 22.20
N PRO A 154 -38.55 26.91 21.48
CA PRO A 154 -38.76 26.68 20.03
C PRO A 154 -37.51 26.99 19.21
N ASN A 155 -36.60 27.84 19.66
CA ASN A 155 -35.34 28.19 18.98
C ASN A 155 -34.43 26.97 18.74
N TYR A 156 -34.43 25.96 19.63
CA TYR A 156 -33.63 24.73 19.42
C TYR A 156 -34.10 23.94 18.19
N LEU A 157 -35.42 23.89 17.93
CA LEU A 157 -35.94 23.20 16.76
C LEU A 157 -35.52 23.92 15.46
N THR A 158 -35.45 25.26 15.48
CA THR A 158 -35.00 26.06 14.36
C THR A 158 -33.51 25.76 14.07
N HIS A 159 -32.65 25.78 15.09
CA HIS A 159 -31.23 25.46 14.90
C HIS A 159 -31.00 24.02 14.46
N LEU A 160 -31.78 23.05 14.99
CA LEU A 160 -31.70 21.67 14.57
C LEU A 160 -32.04 21.50 13.08
N ALA A 161 -33.05 22.23 12.59
CA ALA A 161 -33.40 22.20 11.16
C ALA A 161 -32.26 22.75 10.29
N ILE A 162 -31.63 23.88 10.69
CA ILE A 162 -30.51 24.50 9.98
C ILE A 162 -29.29 23.55 9.96
N PHE A 163 -28.93 22.98 11.10
CA PHE A 163 -27.78 22.05 11.20
C PHE A 163 -28.05 20.75 10.41
N SER A 164 -29.27 20.22 10.48
CA SER A 164 -29.65 19.02 9.71
C SER A 164 -29.54 19.28 8.20
N PHE A 165 -29.94 20.47 7.74
CA PHE A 165 -29.82 20.86 6.34
C PHE A 165 -28.32 20.99 5.93
N ALA A 166 -27.48 21.63 6.76
CA ALA A 166 -26.05 21.75 6.50
C ALA A 166 -25.37 20.37 6.42
N VAL A 167 -25.72 19.49 7.36
CA VAL A 167 -25.20 18.09 7.38
C VAL A 167 -25.68 17.31 6.16
N ALA A 168 -26.94 17.50 5.74
CA ALA A 168 -27.47 16.85 4.54
C ALA A 168 -26.71 17.29 3.27
N ILE A 169 -26.45 18.58 3.11
CA ILE A 169 -25.62 19.09 1.98
C ILE A 169 -24.20 18.49 2.07
N GLY A 170 -23.59 18.51 3.26
CA GLY A 170 -22.26 17.94 3.46
C GLY A 170 -22.22 16.43 3.16
N ALA A 171 -23.25 15.68 3.54
CA ALA A 171 -23.34 14.26 3.23
C ALA A 171 -23.45 13.99 1.73
N VAL A 172 -24.24 14.79 1.01
CA VAL A 172 -24.34 14.71 -0.46
C VAL A 172 -22.99 15.02 -1.11
N ALA A 173 -22.33 16.09 -0.71
CA ALA A 173 -21.03 16.46 -1.24
C ALA A 173 -19.98 15.38 -1.00
N ASN A 174 -19.93 14.79 0.21
CA ASN A 174 -18.99 13.71 0.53
C ASN A 174 -19.32 12.41 -0.25
N TYR A 175 -20.60 12.11 -0.46
CA TYR A 175 -21.02 10.97 -1.27
C TYR A 175 -20.54 11.08 -2.73
N ASP A 176 -20.67 12.27 -3.32
CA ASP A 176 -20.23 12.51 -4.69
C ASP A 176 -18.72 12.46 -4.82
N GLN A 177 -17.97 13.00 -3.86
CA GLN A 177 -16.51 12.89 -3.83
C GLN A 177 -16.03 11.44 -3.77
N ASP A 178 -16.65 10.61 -2.91
CA ASP A 178 -16.32 9.19 -2.82
C ASP A 178 -16.58 8.46 -4.14
N ARG A 179 -17.69 8.78 -4.83
CA ARG A 179 -18.01 8.20 -6.14
C ARG A 179 -17.01 8.61 -7.21
N ILE A 180 -16.69 9.90 -7.30
CA ILE A 180 -15.72 10.44 -8.27
C ILE A 180 -14.35 9.76 -8.08
N GLN A 181 -13.90 9.60 -6.86
CA GLN A 181 -12.63 8.90 -6.58
C GLN A 181 -12.67 7.44 -7.06
N ILE A 182 -13.74 6.72 -6.75
CA ILE A 182 -13.90 5.31 -7.18
C ILE A 182 -13.95 5.22 -8.71
N GLU A 183 -14.63 6.14 -9.37
CA GLU A 183 -14.71 6.18 -10.84
C GLU A 183 -13.36 6.53 -11.47
N GLN A 184 -12.61 7.48 -10.90
CA GLN A 184 -11.24 7.81 -11.34
C GLN A 184 -10.29 6.64 -11.18
N GLU A 185 -10.32 5.93 -10.04
CA GLU A 185 -9.53 4.72 -9.84
C GLU A 185 -9.88 3.63 -10.87
N ARG A 186 -11.17 3.42 -11.13
CA ARG A 186 -11.64 2.45 -12.14
C ARG A 186 -11.20 2.83 -13.55
N ALA A 187 -11.34 4.10 -13.91
CA ALA A 187 -10.92 4.61 -15.22
C ALA A 187 -9.40 4.47 -15.39
N MET A 188 -8.62 4.79 -14.36
CA MET A 188 -7.17 4.62 -14.39
C MET A 188 -6.77 3.14 -14.55
N LEU A 189 -7.44 2.22 -13.85
CA LEU A 189 -7.20 0.79 -13.97
C LEU A 189 -7.58 0.25 -15.36
N ALA A 190 -8.69 0.70 -15.92
CA ALA A 190 -9.13 0.32 -17.26
C ALA A 190 -8.16 0.81 -18.33
N THR A 191 -7.73 2.08 -18.22
CA THR A 191 -6.75 2.68 -19.15
C THR A 191 -5.39 1.96 -19.03
N ALA A 192 -4.91 1.69 -17.82
CA ALA A 192 -3.68 0.94 -17.62
C ALA A 192 -3.77 -0.48 -18.24
N GLY A 193 -4.92 -1.13 -18.15
CA GLY A 193 -5.17 -2.43 -18.76
C GLY A 193 -5.10 -2.38 -20.29
N SER A 194 -5.71 -1.38 -20.93
CA SER A 194 -5.67 -1.17 -22.37
C SER A 194 -4.26 -0.89 -22.87
N VAL A 195 -3.57 0.08 -22.25
CA VAL A 195 -2.19 0.45 -22.59
C VAL A 195 -1.25 -0.75 -22.46
N ALA A 196 -1.42 -1.55 -21.41
CA ALA A 196 -0.60 -2.75 -21.24
C ALA A 196 -0.83 -3.79 -22.33
N HIS A 197 -2.07 -3.95 -22.78
CA HIS A 197 -2.38 -4.84 -23.90
C HIS A 197 -1.77 -4.35 -25.21
N GLU A 198 -1.88 -3.05 -25.47
CA GLU A 198 -1.30 -2.41 -26.65
C GLU A 198 0.24 -2.44 -26.68
N LEU A 199 0.89 -2.38 -25.51
CA LEU A 199 2.35 -2.53 -25.40
C LEU A 199 2.81 -3.99 -25.50
N ARG A 200 2.02 -4.94 -25.02
CA ARG A 200 2.37 -6.37 -25.06
C ARG A 200 2.45 -6.90 -26.49
N THR A 201 1.58 -6.45 -27.36
CA THR A 201 1.52 -6.89 -28.78
C THR A 201 2.83 -6.61 -29.55
N PRO A 202 3.37 -5.36 -29.58
CA PRO A 202 4.63 -5.10 -30.23
C PRO A 202 5.83 -5.81 -29.56
N LEU A 203 5.81 -5.95 -28.23
CA LEU A 203 6.87 -6.68 -27.53
C LEU A 203 6.88 -8.18 -27.88
N VAL A 204 5.72 -8.79 -28.06
CA VAL A 204 5.63 -10.18 -28.56
C VAL A 204 6.18 -10.27 -29.97
N ALA A 205 5.86 -9.32 -30.86
CA ALA A 205 6.39 -9.29 -32.22
C ALA A 205 7.91 -9.14 -32.24
N ILE A 206 8.47 -8.25 -31.43
CA ILE A 206 9.93 -8.06 -31.27
C ILE A 206 10.58 -9.37 -30.78
N ARG A 207 9.99 -10.02 -29.77
CA ARG A 207 10.50 -11.30 -29.25
C ARG A 207 10.49 -12.41 -30.28
N VAL A 208 9.40 -12.55 -31.03
CA VAL A 208 9.28 -13.56 -32.11
C VAL A 208 10.32 -13.29 -33.18
N GLY A 209 10.51 -12.02 -33.57
CA GLY A 209 11.55 -11.63 -34.53
C GLY A 209 12.96 -11.95 -34.04
N ALA A 210 13.26 -11.60 -32.78
CA ALA A 210 14.56 -11.92 -32.16
C ALA A 210 14.80 -13.44 -32.08
N ALA A 211 13.81 -14.22 -31.67
CA ALA A 211 13.89 -15.68 -31.63
C ALA A 211 14.13 -16.28 -33.03
N GLY A 212 13.48 -15.74 -34.08
CA GLY A 212 13.73 -16.13 -35.47
C GLY A 212 15.17 -15.83 -35.88
N LEU A 213 15.66 -14.64 -35.56
CA LEU A 213 17.06 -14.30 -35.87
C LEU A 213 18.04 -15.20 -35.11
N MET A 214 17.80 -15.48 -33.83
CA MET A 214 18.67 -16.37 -33.03
C MET A 214 18.74 -17.78 -33.62
N ARG A 215 17.64 -18.27 -34.24
CA ARG A 215 17.60 -19.60 -34.86
C ARG A 215 18.44 -19.70 -36.12
N TYR A 216 18.45 -18.67 -36.96
CA TYR A 216 19.06 -18.72 -38.27
C TYR A 216 20.41 -17.98 -38.37
N LEU A 217 20.65 -17.00 -37.49
CA LEU A 217 21.89 -16.20 -37.52
C LEU A 217 23.16 -17.03 -37.40
N PRO A 218 23.28 -18.07 -36.53
CA PRO A 218 24.47 -18.91 -36.47
C PRO A 218 24.81 -19.56 -37.81
N ALA A 219 23.81 -20.16 -38.49
CA ALA A 219 24.02 -20.81 -39.78
C ALA A 219 24.46 -19.81 -40.86
N LEU A 220 23.91 -18.59 -40.85
CA LEU A 220 24.33 -17.52 -41.78
C LEU A 220 25.76 -17.06 -41.51
N LEU A 221 26.14 -16.92 -40.25
CA LEU A 221 27.51 -16.55 -39.87
C LEU A 221 28.51 -17.64 -40.23
N ASP A 222 28.19 -18.91 -40.00
CA ASP A 222 29.01 -20.04 -40.38
C ASP A 222 29.20 -20.11 -41.91
N THR A 223 28.12 -19.91 -42.68
CA THR A 223 28.17 -19.85 -44.16
C THR A 223 29.04 -18.69 -44.64
N TYR A 224 28.93 -17.51 -44.01
CA TYR A 224 29.78 -16.36 -44.31
C TYR A 224 31.28 -16.68 -44.07
N LEU A 225 31.62 -17.27 -42.91
CA LEU A 225 32.98 -17.64 -42.56
C LEU A 225 33.53 -18.73 -43.52
N LEU A 226 32.69 -19.66 -43.94
CA LEU A 226 33.04 -20.69 -44.92
C LEU A 226 33.33 -20.08 -46.30
N ALA A 227 32.52 -19.15 -46.76
CA ALA A 227 32.71 -18.41 -48.02
C ALA A 227 34.04 -17.61 -47.97
N GLN A 228 34.33 -16.98 -46.87
CA GLN A 228 35.57 -16.21 -46.67
C GLN A 228 36.81 -17.14 -46.70
N ARG A 229 36.72 -18.32 -46.05
CA ARG A 229 37.79 -19.34 -46.06
C ARG A 229 38.07 -19.87 -47.48
N ASN A 230 37.00 -20.04 -48.29
CA ASN A 230 37.07 -20.49 -49.67
C ASN A 230 37.41 -19.36 -50.66
N ARG A 231 37.82 -18.17 -50.17
CA ARG A 231 38.21 -16.99 -50.98
C ARG A 231 37.14 -16.51 -51.95
N LEU A 232 35.87 -16.75 -51.64
CA LEU A 232 34.77 -16.19 -52.41
C LEU A 232 34.65 -14.68 -52.17
N THR A 233 34.20 -13.93 -53.15
CA THR A 233 34.02 -12.49 -53.07
C THR A 233 32.81 -12.17 -52.18
N VAL A 234 33.03 -11.88 -50.92
CA VAL A 234 32.01 -11.49 -49.95
C VAL A 234 32.35 -10.15 -49.35
N PRO A 235 31.36 -9.29 -48.97
CA PRO A 235 31.63 -8.04 -48.29
C PRO A 235 32.37 -8.31 -46.96
N ARG A 236 33.42 -7.54 -46.68
CA ARG A 236 34.18 -7.70 -45.43
C ARG A 236 33.45 -7.13 -44.25
N ILE A 237 33.04 -7.99 -43.31
CA ILE A 237 32.50 -7.62 -42.01
C ILE A 237 33.62 -7.78 -40.98
N ARG A 238 33.77 -6.78 -40.08
CA ARG A 238 34.75 -6.87 -39.01
C ARG A 238 34.41 -8.03 -38.07
N VAL A 239 35.40 -8.82 -37.65
CA VAL A 239 35.20 -9.99 -36.78
C VAL A 239 34.50 -9.61 -35.47
N ALA A 240 34.82 -8.45 -34.91
CA ALA A 240 34.16 -7.93 -33.72
C ALA A 240 32.65 -7.74 -33.92
N HIS A 241 32.21 -7.32 -35.11
CA HIS A 241 30.79 -7.17 -35.42
C HIS A 241 30.08 -8.53 -35.58
N LEU A 242 30.74 -9.53 -36.16
CA LEU A 242 30.20 -10.88 -36.29
C LEU A 242 29.93 -11.51 -34.91
N HIS A 243 30.89 -11.39 -33.98
CA HIS A 243 30.71 -11.87 -32.61
C HIS A 243 29.61 -11.08 -31.82
N SER A 244 29.50 -9.78 -32.06
CA SER A 244 28.51 -8.96 -31.36
C SER A 244 27.07 -9.20 -31.84
N MET A 245 26.84 -9.63 -33.10
CA MET A 245 25.50 -9.83 -33.66
C MET A 245 24.66 -10.84 -32.86
N GLN A 246 25.24 -11.98 -32.47
CA GLN A 246 24.51 -12.98 -31.66
C GLN A 246 24.16 -12.41 -30.28
N GLY A 247 25.08 -11.68 -29.63
CA GLY A 247 24.85 -11.03 -28.35
C GLY A 247 23.80 -9.91 -28.43
N VAL A 248 23.71 -9.18 -29.54
CA VAL A 248 22.68 -8.13 -29.74
C VAL A 248 21.27 -8.75 -29.81
N VAL A 249 21.08 -9.82 -30.57
CA VAL A 249 19.78 -10.49 -30.71
C VAL A 249 19.31 -11.06 -29.37
N SER A 250 20.22 -11.69 -28.62
CA SER A 250 19.90 -12.19 -27.26
C SER A 250 19.50 -11.05 -26.31
N ARG A 251 20.16 -9.90 -26.39
CA ARG A 251 19.78 -8.71 -25.58
C ARG A 251 18.40 -8.19 -25.97
N ILE A 252 18.06 -8.13 -27.26
CA ILE A 252 16.72 -7.69 -27.72
C ILE A 252 15.64 -8.58 -27.14
N GLU A 253 15.82 -9.90 -27.16
CA GLU A 253 14.86 -10.84 -26.56
C GLU A 253 14.73 -10.64 -25.07
N GLN A 254 15.85 -10.51 -24.33
CA GLN A 254 15.85 -10.26 -22.89
C GLN A 254 15.16 -8.94 -22.52
N GLU A 255 15.37 -7.89 -23.31
CA GLU A 255 14.76 -6.59 -23.08
C GLU A 255 13.24 -6.61 -23.34
N ALA A 256 12.79 -7.32 -24.36
CA ALA A 256 11.37 -7.53 -24.62
C ALA A 256 10.69 -8.32 -23.49
N LEU A 257 11.32 -9.36 -22.97
CA LEU A 257 10.84 -10.11 -21.79
C LEU A 257 10.81 -9.23 -20.53
N HIS A 258 11.82 -8.40 -20.34
CA HIS A 258 11.91 -7.48 -19.21
C HIS A 258 10.80 -6.42 -19.25
N SER A 259 10.57 -5.83 -20.41
CA SER A 259 9.50 -4.85 -20.63
C SER A 259 8.10 -5.45 -20.38
N ASN A 260 7.84 -6.68 -20.83
CA ASN A 260 6.61 -7.38 -20.48
C ASN A 260 6.44 -7.60 -18.98
N ALA A 261 7.51 -7.97 -18.27
CA ALA A 261 7.45 -8.14 -16.82
C ALA A 261 7.16 -6.81 -16.08
N ILE A 262 7.69 -5.69 -16.57
CA ILE A 262 7.38 -4.35 -16.04
C ILE A 262 5.90 -4.01 -16.25
N ILE A 263 5.35 -4.28 -17.43
CA ILE A 263 3.94 -4.06 -17.73
C ILE A 263 3.05 -4.88 -16.82
N ASP A 264 3.35 -6.17 -16.65
CA ASP A 264 2.60 -7.06 -15.75
C ASP A 264 2.68 -6.59 -14.30
N MET A 265 3.84 -6.11 -13.86
CA MET A 265 4.08 -5.51 -12.55
C MET A 265 3.25 -4.24 -12.34
N LEU A 266 3.23 -3.32 -13.31
CA LEU A 266 2.45 -2.08 -13.24
C LEU A 266 0.96 -2.36 -13.16
N LEU A 267 0.44 -3.30 -13.95
CA LEU A 267 -0.95 -3.73 -13.90
C LEU A 267 -1.31 -4.38 -12.58
N ALA A 268 -0.44 -5.24 -12.06
CA ALA A 268 -0.62 -5.86 -10.78
C ALA A 268 -0.66 -4.82 -9.65
N THR A 269 0.30 -3.89 -9.61
CA THR A 269 0.35 -2.82 -8.61
C THR A 269 -0.90 -1.94 -8.70
N ALA A 270 -1.33 -1.54 -9.89
CA ALA A 270 -2.53 -0.74 -10.10
C ALA A 270 -3.80 -1.43 -9.56
N ARG A 271 -3.95 -2.74 -9.77
CA ARG A 271 -5.08 -3.54 -9.24
C ARG A 271 -5.08 -3.68 -7.72
N PHE A 272 -3.90 -3.63 -7.07
CA PHE A 272 -3.76 -3.81 -5.62
C PHE A 272 -3.77 -2.50 -4.84
N THR A 273 -3.37 -1.36 -5.44
CA THR A 273 -3.37 -0.04 -4.78
C THR A 273 -4.78 0.44 -4.43
N GLY A 274 -5.81 -0.06 -5.15
CA GLY A 274 -7.23 0.21 -4.87
C GLY A 274 -7.82 -0.52 -3.64
N GLY A 275 -7.00 -1.12 -2.78
CA GLY A 275 -7.46 -1.71 -1.50
C GLY A 275 -8.33 -2.97 -1.64
N ASN A 276 -8.47 -3.52 -2.82
CA ASN A 276 -9.44 -4.57 -3.10
C ASN A 276 -8.78 -5.97 -3.19
N MET A 277 -8.46 -6.56 -2.03
CA MET A 277 -8.10 -7.99 -1.89
C MET A 277 -9.30 -8.94 -2.16
N GLN A 278 -10.32 -8.49 -2.93
CA GLN A 278 -11.53 -9.32 -3.18
C GLN A 278 -11.22 -10.60 -3.98
N ASN A 279 -10.11 -10.64 -4.70
CA ASN A 279 -9.66 -11.80 -5.48
C ASN A 279 -8.49 -12.57 -4.83
N ALA A 280 -8.16 -12.30 -3.56
CA ALA A 280 -7.14 -13.08 -2.88
C ALA A 280 -7.63 -14.51 -2.66
N THR A 281 -6.96 -15.46 -3.27
CA THR A 281 -7.18 -16.90 -3.08
C THR A 281 -6.27 -17.45 -1.98
N THR A 282 -6.61 -18.60 -1.46
CA THR A 282 -5.70 -19.35 -0.57
C THR A 282 -4.69 -20.07 -1.45
N CYS A 283 -3.41 -19.77 -1.26
CA CYS A 283 -2.29 -20.30 -2.05
C CYS A 283 -1.32 -21.04 -1.14
N SER A 284 -0.74 -22.13 -1.65
CA SER A 284 0.41 -22.81 -1.04
C SER A 284 1.70 -22.10 -1.43
N ILE A 285 2.55 -21.78 -0.46
CA ILE A 285 3.82 -21.12 -0.76
C ILE A 285 4.81 -22.07 -1.44
N ALA A 286 4.79 -23.36 -1.08
CA ALA A 286 5.63 -24.37 -1.73
C ALA A 286 5.29 -24.46 -3.23
N HIS A 287 3.99 -24.49 -3.56
CA HIS A 287 3.53 -24.50 -4.95
C HIS A 287 3.96 -23.23 -5.72
N CYS A 288 3.91 -22.06 -5.07
CA CYS A 288 4.41 -20.82 -5.69
C CYS A 288 5.91 -20.88 -5.99
N VAL A 289 6.72 -21.46 -5.07
CA VAL A 289 8.16 -21.64 -5.29
C VAL A 289 8.43 -22.64 -6.41
N GLU A 290 7.75 -23.77 -6.43
CA GLU A 290 7.87 -24.77 -7.50
C GLU A 290 7.51 -24.20 -8.86
N THR A 291 6.39 -23.47 -8.95
CA THR A 291 5.96 -22.77 -10.17
C THR A 291 7.00 -21.75 -10.61
N ALA A 292 7.56 -20.99 -9.67
CA ALA A 292 8.60 -20.03 -9.98
C ALA A 292 9.84 -20.71 -10.54
N LEU A 293 10.31 -21.78 -9.93
CA LEU A 293 11.46 -22.54 -10.38
C LEU A 293 11.25 -23.20 -11.75
N ALA A 294 10.04 -23.68 -12.02
CA ALA A 294 9.70 -24.30 -13.31
C ALA A 294 9.65 -23.30 -14.46
N ARG A 295 9.26 -22.06 -14.19
CA ARG A 295 9.06 -21.02 -15.21
C ARG A 295 10.23 -20.03 -15.34
N PHE A 296 11.15 -20.00 -14.38
CA PHE A 296 12.30 -19.10 -14.43
C PHE A 296 13.26 -19.50 -15.57
N PRO A 297 13.70 -18.55 -16.41
CA PRO A 297 14.61 -18.83 -17.52
C PRO A 297 16.05 -18.99 -17.02
N PHE A 298 16.37 -20.14 -16.44
CA PHE A 298 17.72 -20.45 -16.00
C PHE A 298 18.69 -20.54 -17.19
N ARG A 299 19.91 -20.02 -17.00
CA ARG A 299 21.02 -20.34 -17.89
C ARG A 299 21.49 -21.77 -17.62
N GLU A 300 22.28 -22.32 -18.55
CA GLU A 300 22.84 -23.66 -18.39
C GLU A 300 23.64 -23.77 -17.08
N GLY A 301 23.29 -24.73 -16.24
CA GLY A 301 23.91 -24.93 -14.91
C GLY A 301 23.30 -24.13 -13.76
N ASP A 302 22.65 -23.00 -13.98
CA ASP A 302 22.13 -22.12 -12.91
C ASP A 302 21.10 -22.82 -12.00
N ARG A 303 20.26 -23.71 -12.57
CA ARG A 303 19.27 -24.44 -11.78
C ARG A 303 19.87 -25.28 -10.64
N ARG A 304 21.06 -25.82 -10.84
CA ARG A 304 21.78 -26.63 -9.84
C ARG A 304 22.29 -25.79 -8.66
N ARG A 305 22.39 -24.48 -8.82
CA ARG A 305 22.83 -23.53 -7.78
C ARG A 305 21.67 -23.13 -6.85
N VAL A 306 20.43 -23.60 -7.09
CA VAL A 306 19.27 -23.28 -6.26
C VAL A 306 18.88 -24.48 -5.42
N ILE A 307 19.02 -24.35 -4.11
CA ILE A 307 18.69 -25.35 -3.10
C ILE A 307 17.39 -24.93 -2.42
N CYS A 308 16.42 -25.85 -2.30
CA CYS A 308 15.13 -25.56 -1.71
C CYS A 308 14.81 -26.54 -0.58
N ASN A 309 14.37 -25.98 0.55
CA ASN A 309 13.73 -26.74 1.62
C ASN A 309 12.31 -26.18 1.79
N LEU A 310 11.33 -26.86 1.19
CA LEU A 310 9.93 -26.41 1.13
C LEU A 310 9.04 -27.07 2.20
N ARG A 311 9.63 -27.56 3.27
CA ARG A 311 8.90 -28.12 4.42
C ARG A 311 9.28 -27.39 5.71
N PRO A 312 8.28 -27.05 6.56
CA PRO A 312 6.83 -27.23 6.37
C PRO A 312 6.24 -26.23 5.35
N ASP A 313 5.30 -26.68 4.50
CA ASP A 313 4.51 -25.79 3.66
C ASP A 313 3.48 -25.03 4.51
N PHE A 314 3.07 -23.84 4.03
CA PHE A 314 2.00 -23.08 4.64
C PHE A 314 1.10 -22.44 3.59
N GLN A 315 -0.15 -22.22 3.99
CA GLN A 315 -1.14 -21.52 3.18
C GLN A 315 -1.15 -20.04 3.53
N PHE A 316 -1.34 -19.19 2.53
CA PHE A 316 -1.51 -17.74 2.72
C PHE A 316 -2.62 -17.21 1.82
N ARG A 317 -3.18 -16.05 2.17
CA ARG A 317 -4.16 -15.35 1.33
C ARG A 317 -3.44 -14.34 0.45
N GLY A 318 -3.48 -14.56 -0.86
CA GLY A 318 -2.76 -13.70 -1.78
C GLY A 318 -3.04 -14.03 -3.25
N SER A 319 -2.04 -13.79 -4.08
CA SER A 319 -2.04 -14.11 -5.51
C SER A 319 -0.80 -14.95 -5.82
N GLU A 320 -1.02 -16.17 -6.33
CA GLU A 320 0.06 -17.04 -6.81
C GLU A 320 0.93 -16.33 -7.85
N MET A 321 0.31 -15.72 -8.84
CA MET A 321 1.01 -15.01 -9.91
C MET A 321 1.95 -13.93 -9.38
N LEU A 322 1.50 -13.10 -8.43
CA LEU A 322 2.32 -12.04 -7.85
C LEU A 322 3.46 -12.60 -6.99
N THR A 323 3.19 -13.66 -6.24
CA THR A 323 4.22 -14.33 -5.44
C THR A 323 5.30 -14.93 -6.34
N VAL A 324 4.92 -15.56 -7.46
CA VAL A 324 5.85 -16.04 -8.47
C VAL A 324 6.70 -14.89 -9.04
N HIS A 325 6.10 -13.74 -9.32
CA HIS A 325 6.85 -12.57 -9.81
C HIS A 325 7.79 -11.97 -8.74
N VAL A 326 7.40 -11.99 -7.46
CA VAL A 326 8.32 -11.62 -6.36
C VAL A 326 9.54 -12.53 -6.36
N LEU A 327 9.34 -13.85 -6.44
CA LEU A 327 10.42 -14.83 -6.50
C LEU A 327 11.31 -14.64 -7.75
N PHE A 328 10.72 -14.31 -8.90
CA PHE A 328 11.48 -14.00 -10.11
C PHE A 328 12.41 -12.79 -9.91
N ASN A 329 11.91 -11.73 -9.27
CA ASN A 329 12.74 -10.56 -8.99
C ASN A 329 13.90 -10.88 -8.03
N LEU A 330 13.65 -11.68 -7.00
CA LEU A 330 14.70 -12.10 -6.07
C LEU A 330 15.72 -13.00 -6.76
N MET A 331 15.30 -14.01 -7.54
CA MET A 331 16.21 -14.88 -8.31
C MET A 331 17.02 -14.08 -9.34
N LYS A 332 16.40 -13.15 -10.08
CA LYS A 332 17.09 -12.29 -11.04
C LYS A 332 18.18 -11.46 -10.36
N ASN A 333 17.88 -10.89 -9.20
CA ASN A 333 18.85 -10.12 -8.42
C ASN A 333 19.99 -11.03 -7.92
N ALA A 334 19.68 -12.19 -7.34
CA ALA A 334 20.67 -13.12 -6.84
C ALA A 334 21.62 -13.57 -7.96
N PHE A 335 21.13 -14.08 -9.09
CA PHE A 335 21.97 -14.51 -10.21
C PHE A 335 22.81 -13.36 -10.79
N ARG A 336 22.29 -12.13 -10.80
CA ARG A 336 23.06 -10.95 -11.24
C ARG A 336 24.24 -10.67 -10.32
N HIS A 337 24.05 -10.75 -9.01
CA HIS A 337 25.07 -10.42 -8.01
C HIS A 337 25.97 -11.60 -7.65
N MET A 338 25.54 -12.81 -7.94
CA MET A 338 26.39 -13.99 -7.85
C MET A 338 27.38 -14.10 -9.03
N GLY A 339 26.96 -13.65 -10.23
CA GLY A 339 27.82 -13.66 -11.42
C GLY A 339 28.60 -14.95 -11.61
N SER A 340 29.91 -14.81 -11.78
CA SER A 340 30.84 -15.93 -11.96
C SER A 340 31.50 -16.41 -10.65
N ILE A 341 30.94 -16.04 -9.47
CA ILE A 341 31.48 -16.51 -8.18
C ILE A 341 31.30 -18.02 -8.12
N GLU A 342 32.45 -18.73 -8.02
CA GLU A 342 32.46 -20.19 -7.96
C GLU A 342 31.87 -20.67 -6.63
N GLY A 343 30.97 -21.67 -6.69
CA GLY A 343 30.29 -22.23 -5.51
C GLY A 343 29.17 -21.35 -4.94
N ALA A 344 28.87 -20.18 -5.51
CA ALA A 344 27.75 -19.36 -5.03
C ALA A 344 26.41 -20.05 -5.27
N GLN A 345 25.52 -19.98 -4.26
CA GLN A 345 24.24 -20.71 -4.21
C GLN A 345 23.10 -19.80 -3.77
N ILE A 346 21.90 -20.17 -4.18
CA ILE A 346 20.62 -19.64 -3.66
C ILE A 346 20.00 -20.67 -2.77
N SER A 347 19.57 -20.28 -1.57
CA SER A 347 18.83 -21.13 -0.64
C SER A 347 17.42 -20.55 -0.43
N ILE A 348 16.40 -21.40 -0.58
CA ILE A 348 15.00 -21.06 -0.30
C ILE A 348 14.49 -22.01 0.77
N ARG A 349 14.05 -21.48 1.92
CA ARG A 349 13.51 -22.25 3.02
C ARG A 349 12.23 -21.65 3.56
N LEU A 350 11.34 -22.53 4.07
CA LEU A 350 10.07 -22.15 4.62
C LEU A 350 10.08 -22.36 6.14
N GLU A 351 9.46 -21.44 6.87
CA GLU A 351 9.27 -21.53 8.32
C GLU A 351 7.79 -21.24 8.63
N SER A 352 7.15 -22.14 9.34
CA SER A 352 5.77 -21.96 9.82
C SER A 352 5.77 -21.60 11.30
N GLY A 353 5.10 -20.52 11.66
CA GLY A 353 5.03 -20.01 13.04
C GLY A 353 3.60 -19.68 13.47
N GLN A 354 3.34 -19.64 14.78
CA GLN A 354 1.99 -19.39 15.33
C GLN A 354 1.42 -18.01 14.98
N ARG A 355 2.26 -16.98 14.77
CA ARG A 355 1.82 -15.60 14.47
C ARG A 355 2.07 -15.18 13.04
N SER A 356 3.05 -15.76 12.39
CA SER A 356 3.44 -15.45 11.01
C SER A 356 4.23 -16.58 10.41
N ASN A 357 4.05 -16.82 9.13
CA ASN A 357 4.82 -17.75 8.33
C ASN A 357 5.89 -16.97 7.56
N ARG A 358 7.02 -17.61 7.24
CA ARG A 358 8.14 -16.97 6.59
C ARG A 358 8.65 -17.79 5.40
N LEU A 359 8.98 -17.11 4.31
CA LEU A 359 9.84 -17.62 3.26
C LEU A 359 11.16 -16.86 3.35
N ILE A 360 12.26 -17.60 3.50
CA ILE A 360 13.61 -17.07 3.60
C ILE A 360 14.32 -17.39 2.30
N PHE A 361 14.74 -16.36 1.60
CA PHE A 361 15.48 -16.41 0.35
C PHE A 361 16.87 -15.83 0.59
N SER A 362 17.90 -16.63 0.46
CA SER A 362 19.29 -16.21 0.70
C SER A 362 20.17 -16.56 -0.48
N ASP A 363 21.10 -15.68 -0.82
CA ASP A 363 22.17 -15.92 -1.79
C ASP A 363 23.55 -15.63 -1.20
N THR A 364 24.55 -16.35 -1.67
CA THR A 364 25.97 -16.17 -1.30
C THR A 364 26.72 -15.38 -2.38
N GLY A 365 26.11 -14.29 -2.84
CA GLY A 365 26.69 -13.38 -3.81
C GLY A 365 27.57 -12.30 -3.21
N THR A 366 27.71 -11.18 -3.92
CA THR A 366 28.57 -10.04 -3.50
C THR A 366 28.06 -9.30 -2.25
N GLY A 367 26.88 -9.63 -1.75
CA GLY A 367 26.25 -8.90 -0.65
C GLY A 367 25.96 -7.43 -0.97
N ILE A 368 25.37 -6.73 0.00
CA ILE A 368 24.97 -5.33 -0.09
C ILE A 368 25.68 -4.54 1.01
N SER A 369 26.23 -3.38 0.69
CA SER A 369 26.88 -2.52 1.69
C SER A 369 25.84 -1.90 2.63
N SER A 370 26.23 -1.58 3.87
CA SER A 370 25.38 -0.95 4.89
C SER A 370 24.82 0.40 4.46
N GLU A 371 25.51 1.13 3.58
CA GLU A 371 25.05 2.41 3.02
C GLU A 371 23.92 2.25 2.01
N VAL A 372 23.93 1.18 1.23
CA VAL A 372 22.96 0.89 0.17
C VAL A 372 21.71 0.19 0.74
N LEU A 373 21.90 -0.65 1.76
CA LEU A 373 20.85 -1.50 2.33
C LEU A 373 19.55 -0.74 2.73
N PRO A 374 19.57 0.46 3.32
CA PRO A 374 18.35 1.21 3.63
C PRO A 374 17.54 1.66 2.39
N HIS A 375 18.18 1.74 1.23
CA HIS A 375 17.61 2.31 0.02
C HIS A 375 17.17 1.27 -1.02
N ILE A 376 17.46 -0.02 -0.83
CA ILE A 376 17.19 -1.08 -1.84
C ILE A 376 15.73 -1.22 -2.24
N PHE A 377 14.81 -0.84 -1.36
CA PHE A 377 13.37 -0.86 -1.63
C PHE A 377 12.84 0.48 -2.16
N THR A 378 13.68 1.50 -2.36
CA THR A 378 13.28 2.79 -2.95
C THR A 378 13.09 2.63 -4.46
N ARG A 379 11.98 3.13 -5.00
CA ARG A 379 11.72 3.06 -6.45
C ARG A 379 12.76 3.85 -7.22
N PHE A 380 13.22 3.28 -8.33
CA PHE A 380 14.24 3.84 -9.22
C PHE A 380 15.64 3.97 -8.60
N TYR A 381 15.85 3.41 -7.42
CA TYR A 381 17.16 3.38 -6.80
C TYR A 381 18.01 2.24 -7.39
N THR A 382 19.17 2.57 -7.92
CA THR A 382 20.19 1.63 -8.41
C THR A 382 21.52 2.04 -7.81
N SER A 383 22.25 1.11 -7.21
CA SER A 383 23.61 1.38 -6.73
C SER A 383 24.55 1.47 -7.93
N THR A 384 25.02 2.66 -8.26
CA THR A 384 26.05 2.91 -9.25
C THR A 384 27.42 2.53 -8.69
N THR A 385 27.76 1.25 -8.66
CA THR A 385 29.18 0.87 -8.66
C THR A 385 29.57 0.69 -10.12
N ALA A 386 30.27 1.68 -10.61
CA ALA A 386 30.78 1.73 -11.97
C ALA A 386 31.73 0.57 -12.24
N THR A 387 31.28 -0.40 -12.98
CA THR A 387 32.10 -1.22 -13.89
C THR A 387 31.23 -1.51 -15.10
N ASP A 388 31.71 -1.09 -16.23
CA ASP A 388 31.31 -1.17 -17.62
C ASP A 388 30.37 -2.33 -18.05
N ASP A 389 29.17 -2.45 -17.52
CA ASP A 389 28.17 -3.33 -18.14
C ASP A 389 26.79 -2.69 -18.16
N VAL A 390 26.29 -2.48 -19.37
CA VAL A 390 25.09 -1.74 -19.81
C VAL A 390 23.77 -2.41 -19.34
N THR A 391 23.74 -3.15 -18.25
CA THR A 391 22.55 -3.81 -17.71
C THR A 391 22.13 -3.26 -16.36
N LEU A 392 22.04 -1.91 -16.23
CA LEU A 392 21.38 -1.34 -15.06
C LEU A 392 19.90 -1.72 -15.07
N GLY A 393 19.49 -2.47 -14.05
CA GLY A 393 18.06 -2.73 -13.83
C GLY A 393 17.34 -1.42 -13.48
N ALA A 394 16.07 -1.28 -13.85
CA ALA A 394 15.27 -0.07 -13.66
C ALA A 394 15.04 0.36 -12.20
N GLY A 395 15.61 -0.33 -11.20
CA GLY A 395 15.42 0.00 -9.77
C GLY A 395 14.00 -0.18 -9.23
N ILE A 396 13.15 -0.97 -9.93
CA ILE A 396 11.72 -1.13 -9.59
C ILE A 396 11.45 -2.49 -8.92
N GLY A 397 12.29 -3.50 -9.16
CA GLY A 397 12.01 -4.89 -8.79
C GLY A 397 11.83 -5.13 -7.28
N LEU A 398 12.72 -4.62 -6.43
CA LEU A 398 12.60 -4.79 -4.97
C LEU A 398 11.49 -3.91 -4.37
N ALA A 399 11.27 -2.71 -4.91
CA ALA A 399 10.14 -1.87 -4.52
C ALA A 399 8.81 -2.59 -4.80
N PHE A 400 8.67 -3.24 -5.95
CA PHE A 400 7.52 -4.09 -6.27
C PHE A 400 7.37 -5.25 -5.27
N CYS A 401 8.45 -5.96 -4.92
CA CYS A 401 8.38 -7.02 -3.93
C CYS A 401 7.81 -6.52 -2.60
N ARG A 402 8.24 -5.34 -2.14
CA ARG A 402 7.72 -4.71 -0.93
C ARG A 402 6.23 -4.36 -1.06
N ASP A 403 5.84 -3.73 -2.15
CA ASP A 403 4.46 -3.29 -2.38
C ASP A 403 3.50 -4.49 -2.45
N VAL A 404 3.89 -5.59 -3.11
CA VAL A 404 3.13 -6.85 -3.17
C VAL A 404 3.00 -7.48 -1.79
N MET A 405 4.09 -7.60 -1.03
CA MET A 405 4.05 -8.17 0.30
C MET A 405 3.16 -7.36 1.24
N GLN A 406 3.26 -6.03 1.21
CA GLN A 406 2.38 -5.14 1.99
C GLN A 406 0.92 -5.26 1.60
N ALA A 407 0.61 -5.36 0.31
CA ALA A 407 -0.75 -5.58 -0.18
C ALA A 407 -1.35 -6.91 0.29
N MET A 408 -0.52 -7.94 0.49
CA MET A 408 -0.93 -9.23 1.07
C MET A 408 -0.99 -9.22 2.61
N GLY A 409 -0.78 -8.05 3.24
CA GLY A 409 -0.76 -7.91 4.71
C GLY A 409 0.52 -8.46 5.36
N GLY A 410 1.51 -8.79 4.56
CA GLY A 410 2.83 -9.27 4.97
C GLY A 410 3.90 -8.18 4.94
N ALA A 411 5.15 -8.60 4.97
CA ALA A 411 6.31 -7.72 4.89
C ALA A 411 7.48 -8.44 4.21
N ILE A 412 8.41 -7.67 3.63
CA ILE A 412 9.72 -8.13 3.19
C ILE A 412 10.79 -7.32 3.91
N THR A 413 11.79 -8.02 4.45
CA THR A 413 12.98 -7.43 5.06
C THR A 413 14.22 -8.00 4.41
N CYS A 414 15.33 -7.27 4.48
CA CYS A 414 16.60 -7.70 3.93
C CYS A 414 17.70 -7.52 4.98
N SER A 415 18.55 -8.54 5.12
CA SER A 415 19.82 -8.49 5.82
C SER A 415 20.94 -8.92 4.87
N SER A 416 22.10 -8.28 4.94
CA SER A 416 23.19 -8.58 4.03
C SER A 416 24.54 -8.15 4.64
N VAL A 417 25.57 -8.91 4.31
CA VAL A 417 26.96 -8.57 4.60
C VAL A 417 27.72 -8.53 3.27
N LYS A 418 28.35 -7.40 2.98
CA LYS A 418 29.10 -7.22 1.74
C LYS A 418 30.22 -8.25 1.62
N GLY A 419 30.22 -8.99 0.53
CA GLY A 419 31.19 -10.06 0.24
C GLY A 419 30.78 -11.45 0.76
N GLU A 420 29.67 -11.57 1.51
CA GLU A 420 29.28 -12.85 2.12
C GLU A 420 27.92 -13.33 1.65
N TYR A 421 26.85 -12.58 1.93
CA TYR A 421 25.48 -13.03 1.63
C TYR A 421 24.48 -11.88 1.51
N THR A 422 23.35 -12.17 0.89
CA THR A 422 22.10 -11.39 0.98
C THR A 422 20.96 -12.30 1.35
N GLU A 423 20.18 -11.92 2.37
CA GLU A 423 19.02 -12.66 2.82
C GLU A 423 17.77 -11.79 2.82
N PHE A 424 16.72 -12.22 2.12
CA PHE A 424 15.39 -11.64 2.13
C PHE A 424 14.44 -12.53 2.93
N VAL A 425 13.72 -11.93 3.88
CA VAL A 425 12.69 -12.62 4.66
C VAL A 425 11.32 -12.06 4.27
N LEU A 426 10.51 -12.89 3.63
CA LEU A 426 9.12 -12.60 3.28
C LEU A 426 8.24 -13.14 4.40
N THR A 427 7.54 -12.25 5.08
CA THR A 427 6.66 -12.60 6.21
C THR A 427 5.21 -12.56 5.73
N PHE A 428 4.48 -13.64 5.95
CA PHE A 428 3.06 -13.78 5.65
C PHE A 428 2.26 -13.82 6.94
N PRO A 429 1.07 -13.17 7.03
CA PRO A 429 0.17 -13.35 8.16
C PRO A 429 -0.19 -14.82 8.33
N ALA A 430 -0.27 -15.31 9.56
CA ALA A 430 -0.88 -16.61 9.81
C ALA A 430 -2.36 -16.57 9.39
N PRO A 431 -2.92 -17.67 8.87
CA PRO A 431 -4.28 -17.76 8.39
C PRO A 431 -5.34 -17.46 9.46
#